data_08806b115b91718b007e18facb692e31
#
_entry.id   08806b115b91718b007e18facb692e31
#
_cell.length_a   1.000
_cell.length_b   1.000
_cell.length_c   1.000
_cell.angle_alpha   90.00
_cell.angle_beta   90.00
_cell.angle_gamma   90.00
#
_symmetry.space_group_name_H-M   'P 1'
#
loop_
_entity.id
_entity.type
_entity.pdbx_description
1 polymer ?
#
loop_
_entity_poly.entity_id
_entity_poly.type
_entity_poly.pdbx_seq_one_letter_code
_entity_poly.pdbx_strand_id
1 'polypeptide(L)'
;AAMRYLSQRYSNMNRKVAGVLTDIGTEELAHMEMICAIVHQLTKNLTAEELQEQGFAPYYVDHTIGLWPQAASGEPWSASMIQSTGDPIADMHEDMAAEQKARLTYDNILRLIKDPEVCDPIRYLREREIVHYQRFGESLRLITDDLDHKNIYAFNPDFDKQFCK
;
A
#
# COMPACT_ATOMS: atom_id res chain seq x y z
N ALA A 1 0.86 -0.85 1.80
CA ALA A 1 1.25 0.33 1.01
C ALA A 1 2.26 1.20 1.77
N ALA A 2 1.90 1.95 2.82
CA ALA A 2 2.77 2.92 3.47
C ALA A 2 4.18 2.41 3.80
N MET A 3 4.30 1.30 4.53
CA MET A 3 5.61 0.75 4.93
C MET A 3 6.45 0.31 3.74
N ARG A 4 5.83 -0.17 2.67
CA ARG A 4 6.50 -0.52 1.43
C ARG A 4 7.16 0.70 0.80
N TYR A 5 6.41 1.73 0.49
CA TYR A 5 6.91 2.94 -0.19
C TYR A 5 7.94 3.68 0.65
N LEU A 6 7.70 3.81 1.95
CA LEU A 6 8.65 4.43 2.88
C LEU A 6 9.94 3.63 3.07
N SER A 7 9.93 2.31 2.82
CA SER A 7 11.14 1.49 2.81
C SER A 7 11.90 1.60 1.49
N GLN A 8 11.21 1.52 0.36
CA GLN A 8 11.81 1.59 -0.99
C GLN A 8 12.54 2.91 -1.25
N ARG A 9 12.10 4.03 -0.65
CA ARG A 9 12.73 5.34 -0.82
C ARG A 9 14.22 5.38 -0.45
N TYR A 10 14.65 4.51 0.47
CA TYR A 10 16.04 4.49 0.93
C TYR A 10 17.00 3.84 -0.06
N SER A 11 16.53 2.92 -0.88
CA SER A 11 17.30 2.24 -1.92
C SER A 11 17.20 2.93 -3.29
N ASN A 12 16.29 3.87 -3.47
CA ASN A 12 16.07 4.53 -4.76
C ASN A 12 17.06 5.68 -4.98
N MET A 13 17.92 5.54 -5.99
CA MET A 13 18.96 6.53 -6.32
C MET A 13 18.39 7.77 -7.01
N ASN A 14 17.22 7.69 -7.63
CA ASN A 14 16.57 8.84 -8.24
C ASN A 14 15.83 9.64 -7.16
N ARG A 15 16.33 10.85 -6.86
CA ARG A 15 15.81 11.69 -5.79
C ARG A 15 14.35 12.14 -6.02
N LYS A 16 13.93 12.32 -7.27
CA LYS A 16 12.54 12.67 -7.57
C LYS A 16 11.61 11.50 -7.23
N VAL A 17 12.00 10.30 -7.61
CA VAL A 17 11.24 9.08 -7.28
C VAL A 17 11.24 8.82 -5.76
N ALA A 18 12.36 9.00 -5.08
CA ALA A 18 12.40 8.92 -3.62
C ALA A 18 11.47 9.95 -2.94
N GLY A 19 11.34 11.14 -3.53
CA GLY A 19 10.36 12.15 -3.10
C GLY A 19 8.92 11.69 -3.29
N VAL A 20 8.58 11.11 -4.44
CA VAL A 20 7.26 10.54 -4.72
C VAL A 20 6.92 9.40 -3.74
N LEU A 21 7.86 8.48 -3.51
CA LEU A 21 7.70 7.40 -2.53
C LEU A 21 7.46 7.92 -1.11
N THR A 22 8.13 9.01 -0.73
CA THR A 22 7.91 9.65 0.56
C THR A 22 6.51 10.26 0.67
N ASP A 23 6.11 11.00 -0.34
CA ASP A 23 4.84 11.72 -0.40
C ASP A 23 3.65 10.73 -0.37
N ILE A 24 3.66 9.77 -1.29
CA ILE A 24 2.61 8.74 -1.33
C ILE A 24 2.64 7.87 -0.07
N GLY A 25 3.82 7.45 0.39
CA GLY A 25 3.93 6.62 1.59
C GLY A 25 3.38 7.28 2.86
N THR A 26 3.54 8.61 3.00
CA THR A 26 2.94 9.35 4.11
C THR A 26 1.43 9.55 3.93
N GLU A 27 0.96 9.73 2.70
CA GLU A 27 -0.48 9.76 2.41
C GLU A 27 -1.16 8.43 2.74
N GLU A 28 -0.51 7.31 2.46
CA GLU A 28 -1.01 5.97 2.81
C GLU A 28 -1.15 5.73 4.32
N LEU A 29 -0.37 6.41 5.16
CA LEU A 29 -0.61 6.40 6.61
C LEU A 29 -1.96 7.05 6.96
N ALA A 30 -2.30 8.15 6.28
CA ALA A 30 -3.60 8.80 6.45
C ALA A 30 -4.75 7.93 5.90
N HIS A 31 -4.56 7.23 4.78
CA HIS A 31 -5.54 6.28 4.24
C HIS A 31 -5.82 5.15 5.23
N MET A 32 -4.78 4.60 5.85
CA MET A 32 -4.93 3.61 6.91
C MET A 32 -5.76 4.16 8.08
N GLU A 33 -5.48 5.38 8.53
CA GLU A 33 -6.24 6.04 9.60
C GLU A 33 -7.72 6.20 9.22
N MET A 34 -8.02 6.61 7.98
CA MET A 34 -9.40 6.72 7.50
C MET A 34 -10.13 5.38 7.57
N ILE A 35 -9.52 4.29 7.12
CA ILE A 35 -10.12 2.95 7.19
C ILE A 35 -10.32 2.52 8.65
N CYS A 36 -9.32 2.72 9.50
CA CYS A 36 -9.43 2.40 10.93
C CYS A 36 -10.56 3.19 11.60
N ALA A 37 -10.71 4.46 11.26
CA ALA A 37 -11.80 5.30 11.79
C ALA A 37 -13.18 4.79 11.34
N ILE A 38 -13.34 4.41 10.07
CA ILE A 38 -14.59 3.80 9.56
C ILE A 38 -14.92 2.54 10.34
N VAL A 39 -13.98 1.61 10.46
CA VAL A 39 -14.19 0.34 11.18
C VAL A 39 -14.53 0.61 12.66
N HIS A 40 -13.81 1.53 13.30
CA HIS A 40 -14.11 1.92 14.67
C HIS A 40 -15.53 2.47 14.82
N GLN A 41 -15.93 3.40 13.95
CA GLN A 41 -17.28 3.98 14.01
C GLN A 41 -18.39 2.94 13.82
N LEU A 42 -18.18 1.98 12.93
CA LEU A 42 -19.15 0.90 12.68
C LEU A 42 -19.26 -0.10 13.82
N THR A 43 -18.19 -0.28 14.61
CA THR A 43 -18.11 -1.39 15.58
C THR A 43 -18.08 -0.94 17.04
N LYS A 44 -17.86 0.33 17.35
CA LYS A 44 -17.65 0.85 18.71
C LYS A 44 -18.77 0.55 19.70
N ASN A 45 -19.98 0.31 19.24
CA ASN A 45 -21.15 0.05 20.09
C ASN A 45 -21.53 -1.44 20.15
N LEU A 46 -20.79 -2.32 19.46
CA LEU A 46 -21.06 -3.75 19.48
C LEU A 46 -20.55 -4.38 20.78
N THR A 47 -21.32 -5.32 21.31
CA THR A 47 -20.88 -6.17 22.44
C THR A 47 -19.89 -7.25 21.94
N ALA A 48 -19.20 -7.90 22.88
CA ALA A 48 -18.31 -9.00 22.55
C ALA A 48 -19.06 -10.17 21.88
N GLU A 49 -20.27 -10.45 22.33
CA GLU A 49 -21.15 -11.46 21.79
C GLU A 49 -21.55 -11.13 20.33
N GLU A 50 -21.97 -9.89 20.07
CA GLU A 50 -22.32 -9.44 18.71
C GLU A 50 -21.11 -9.46 17.77
N LEU A 51 -19.91 -9.08 18.22
CA LEU A 51 -18.68 -9.19 17.44
C LEU A 51 -18.40 -10.65 17.04
N GLN A 52 -18.61 -11.58 17.98
CA GLN A 52 -18.39 -13.00 17.74
C GLN A 52 -19.44 -13.60 16.80
N GLU A 53 -20.71 -13.31 17.03
CA GLU A 53 -21.83 -13.77 16.22
C GLU A 53 -21.76 -13.29 14.76
N GLN A 54 -21.28 -12.05 14.55
CA GLN A 54 -21.11 -11.45 13.22
C GLN A 54 -19.78 -11.80 12.55
N GLY A 55 -18.92 -12.57 13.19
CA GLY A 55 -17.65 -13.01 12.62
C GLY A 55 -16.53 -11.97 12.65
N PHE A 56 -16.68 -10.91 13.46
CA PHE A 56 -15.65 -9.85 13.56
C PHE A 56 -14.60 -10.12 14.65
N ALA A 57 -14.82 -11.08 15.53
CA ALA A 57 -13.90 -11.38 16.63
C ALA A 57 -12.42 -11.55 16.18
N PRO A 58 -12.10 -12.20 15.03
CA PRO A 58 -10.72 -12.34 14.58
C PRO A 58 -10.00 -11.02 14.26
N TYR A 59 -10.72 -9.92 14.08
CA TYR A 59 -10.15 -8.60 13.77
C TYR A 59 -9.86 -7.77 15.03
N TYR A 60 -10.14 -8.29 16.21
CA TYR A 60 -9.88 -7.63 17.48
C TYR A 60 -8.85 -8.41 18.28
N VAL A 61 -8.02 -7.68 19.03
CA VAL A 61 -7.10 -8.29 19.99
C VAL A 61 -7.85 -8.81 21.22
N ASP A 62 -7.16 -9.48 22.12
CA ASP A 62 -7.66 -10.18 23.31
C ASP A 62 -8.67 -9.41 24.18
N HIS A 63 -8.73 -8.12 24.08
CA HIS A 63 -9.56 -7.25 24.91
C HIS A 63 -10.83 -6.77 24.20
N THR A 64 -11.19 -7.35 23.07
CA THR A 64 -12.43 -7.12 22.31
C THR A 64 -12.63 -5.75 21.68
N ILE A 65 -11.91 -4.72 22.13
CA ILE A 65 -12.05 -3.34 21.64
C ILE A 65 -10.82 -2.81 20.90
N GLY A 66 -9.74 -3.57 20.83
CA GLY A 66 -8.55 -3.21 20.07
C GLY A 66 -8.67 -3.64 18.61
N LEU A 67 -8.38 -2.72 17.67
CA LEU A 67 -8.28 -3.06 16.26
C LEU A 67 -6.96 -3.79 15.96
N TRP A 68 -7.06 -4.87 15.23
CA TRP A 68 -5.92 -5.66 14.80
C TRP A 68 -5.76 -5.53 13.27
N PRO A 69 -4.61 -5.04 12.75
CA PRO A 69 -4.41 -4.93 11.31
C PRO A 69 -4.17 -6.30 10.68
N GLN A 70 -5.14 -6.76 9.90
CA GLN A 70 -5.01 -7.99 9.13
C GLN A 70 -5.81 -7.92 7.82
N ALA A 71 -5.49 -8.81 6.88
CA ALA A 71 -6.25 -8.93 5.65
C ALA A 71 -7.65 -9.51 5.90
N ALA A 72 -8.60 -9.22 5.00
CA ALA A 72 -9.96 -9.76 5.07
C ALA A 72 -10.01 -11.29 5.02
N SER A 73 -8.96 -11.94 4.51
CA SER A 73 -8.76 -13.39 4.55
C SER A 73 -8.41 -13.94 5.95
N GLY A 74 -8.21 -13.08 6.94
CA GLY A 74 -7.79 -13.46 8.29
C GLY A 74 -6.26 -13.55 8.45
N GLU A 75 -5.48 -13.21 7.43
CA GLU A 75 -4.02 -13.22 7.50
C GLU A 75 -3.52 -11.94 8.18
N PRO A 76 -2.78 -12.05 9.31
CA PRO A 76 -2.26 -10.89 10.01
C PRO A 76 -1.17 -10.19 9.19
N TRP A 77 -0.99 -8.90 9.44
CA TRP A 77 0.10 -8.16 8.84
C TRP A 77 1.46 -8.76 9.24
N SER A 78 2.36 -8.87 8.28
CA SER A 78 3.74 -9.29 8.52
C SER A 78 4.72 -8.44 7.71
N ALA A 79 5.99 -8.41 8.12
CA ALA A 79 7.03 -7.69 7.40
C ALA A 79 7.28 -8.23 5.97
N SER A 80 6.90 -9.47 5.69
CA SER A 80 7.00 -10.06 4.34
C SER A 80 6.16 -9.33 3.30
N MET A 81 5.14 -8.56 3.72
CA MET A 81 4.28 -7.77 2.84
C MET A 81 4.91 -6.45 2.38
N ILE A 82 6.06 -6.06 2.93
CA ILE A 82 6.73 -4.80 2.57
C ILE A 82 7.28 -4.85 1.14
N GLN A 83 7.83 -5.98 0.72
CA GLN A 83 8.26 -6.22 -0.68
C GLN A 83 9.14 -5.09 -1.24
N SER A 84 10.15 -4.67 -0.46
CA SER A 84 11.15 -3.71 -0.90
C SER A 84 12.38 -4.49 -1.38
N THR A 85 12.63 -4.51 -2.69
CA THR A 85 13.68 -5.35 -3.30
C THR A 85 14.99 -4.60 -3.47
N GLY A 86 14.93 -3.26 -3.56
CA GLY A 86 16.09 -2.43 -3.89
C GLY A 86 16.30 -2.27 -5.42
N ASP A 87 15.57 -3.00 -6.25
CA ASP A 87 15.51 -2.77 -7.69
C ASP A 87 14.39 -1.76 -7.99
N PRO A 88 14.72 -0.57 -8.52
CA PRO A 88 13.71 0.47 -8.68
C PRO A 88 12.64 0.13 -9.73
N ILE A 89 12.94 -0.70 -10.72
CA ILE A 89 11.98 -1.11 -11.74
C ILE A 89 11.01 -2.13 -11.15
N ALA A 90 11.53 -3.15 -10.45
CA ALA A 90 10.71 -4.16 -9.78
C ALA A 90 9.79 -3.51 -8.73
N ASP A 91 10.35 -2.61 -7.92
CA ASP A 91 9.61 -1.91 -6.87
C ASP A 91 8.48 -1.05 -7.46
N MET A 92 8.71 -0.29 -8.54
CA MET A 92 7.65 0.51 -9.18
C MET A 92 6.54 -0.34 -9.80
N HIS A 93 6.86 -1.48 -10.41
CA HIS A 93 5.83 -2.39 -10.93
C HIS A 93 4.97 -2.98 -9.82
N GLU A 94 5.58 -3.36 -8.71
CA GLU A 94 4.85 -3.86 -7.54
C GLU A 94 3.96 -2.78 -6.91
N ASP A 95 4.44 -1.54 -6.84
CA ASP A 95 3.68 -0.40 -6.32
C ASP A 95 2.47 -0.11 -7.21
N MET A 96 2.66 -0.04 -8.51
CA MET A 96 1.56 0.14 -9.46
C MET A 96 0.52 -0.99 -9.36
N ALA A 97 0.95 -2.23 -9.19
CA ALA A 97 0.06 -3.37 -8.99
C ALA A 97 -0.70 -3.27 -7.67
N ALA A 98 -0.04 -2.80 -6.60
CA ALA A 98 -0.67 -2.60 -5.29
C ALA A 98 -1.78 -1.56 -5.34
N GLU A 99 -1.53 -0.40 -5.98
CA GLU A 99 -2.52 0.66 -6.15
C GLU A 99 -3.76 0.17 -6.93
N GLN A 100 -3.55 -0.59 -8.00
CA GLN A 100 -4.67 -1.15 -8.77
C GLN A 100 -5.47 -2.19 -7.99
N LYS A 101 -4.83 -2.99 -7.16
CA LYS A 101 -5.52 -3.94 -6.27
C LYS A 101 -6.35 -3.19 -5.22
N ALA A 102 -5.79 -2.13 -4.61
CA ALA A 102 -6.51 -1.29 -3.65
C ALA A 102 -7.71 -0.61 -4.30
N ARG A 103 -7.53 0.02 -5.46
CA ARG A 103 -8.61 0.62 -6.23
C ARG A 103 -9.75 -0.38 -6.51
N LEU A 104 -9.41 -1.59 -6.96
CA LEU A 104 -10.40 -2.64 -7.23
C LEU A 104 -11.13 -3.07 -5.95
N THR A 105 -10.42 -3.14 -4.83
CA THR A 105 -11.02 -3.45 -3.53
C THR A 105 -12.04 -2.39 -3.14
N TYR A 106 -11.72 -1.11 -3.30
CA TYR A 106 -12.66 0.00 -3.04
C TYR A 106 -13.87 -0.04 -3.99
N ASP A 107 -13.69 -0.33 -5.28
CA ASP A 107 -14.79 -0.54 -6.22
C ASP A 107 -15.71 -1.69 -5.77
N ASN A 108 -15.16 -2.78 -5.27
CA ASN A 108 -15.95 -3.91 -4.77
C ASN A 108 -16.72 -3.54 -3.50
N ILE A 109 -16.11 -2.81 -2.57
CA ILE A 109 -16.78 -2.29 -1.37
C ILE A 109 -17.97 -1.40 -1.77
N LEU A 110 -17.77 -0.45 -2.69
CA LEU A 110 -18.81 0.48 -3.16
C LEU A 110 -19.98 -0.20 -3.87
N ARG A 111 -19.78 -1.40 -4.43
CA ARG A 111 -20.88 -2.21 -4.99
C ARG A 111 -21.76 -2.84 -3.92
N LEU A 112 -21.19 -3.14 -2.75
CA LEU A 112 -21.86 -3.85 -1.67
C LEU A 112 -22.53 -2.93 -0.66
N ILE A 113 -21.97 -1.74 -0.44
CA ILE A 113 -22.37 -0.80 0.60
C ILE A 113 -23.18 0.35 -0.01
N LYS A 114 -24.18 0.81 0.74
CA LYS A 114 -25.03 1.96 0.33
C LYS A 114 -25.01 3.11 1.34
N ASP A 115 -24.42 2.89 2.50
CA ASP A 115 -24.30 3.91 3.54
C ASP A 115 -23.39 5.05 3.04
N PRO A 116 -23.91 6.29 2.92
CA PRO A 116 -23.11 7.41 2.44
C PRO A 116 -21.95 7.77 3.35
N GLU A 117 -22.06 7.57 4.67
CA GLU A 117 -20.98 7.85 5.62
C GLU A 117 -19.77 6.90 5.40
N VAL A 118 -19.99 5.73 4.84
CA VAL A 118 -18.94 4.80 4.43
C VAL A 118 -18.55 5.03 2.97
N CYS A 119 -19.53 5.21 2.09
CA CYS A 119 -19.27 5.33 0.65
C CYS A 119 -18.43 6.56 0.29
N ASP A 120 -18.65 7.70 0.92
CA ASP A 120 -17.97 8.95 0.56
C ASP A 120 -16.46 8.90 0.83
N PRO A 121 -15.98 8.51 2.02
CA PRO A 121 -14.56 8.34 2.24
C PRO A 121 -13.95 7.22 1.35
N ILE A 122 -14.67 6.13 1.10
CA ILE A 122 -14.18 5.06 0.20
C ILE A 122 -14.05 5.55 -1.25
N ARG A 123 -14.96 6.42 -1.74
CA ARG A 123 -14.82 7.05 -3.06
C ARG A 123 -13.58 7.93 -3.13
N TYR A 124 -13.33 8.71 -2.09
CA TYR A 124 -12.12 9.52 -2.00
C TYR A 124 -10.86 8.65 -2.07
N LEU A 125 -10.76 7.62 -1.25
CA LEU A 125 -9.63 6.69 -1.26
C LEU A 125 -9.43 6.07 -2.64
N ARG A 126 -10.49 5.57 -3.27
CA ARG A 126 -10.44 4.99 -4.62
C ARG A 126 -9.83 5.97 -5.65
N GLU A 127 -10.19 7.24 -5.59
CA GLU A 127 -9.66 8.27 -6.49
C GLU A 127 -8.18 8.55 -6.21
N ARG A 128 -7.75 8.47 -4.96
CA ARG A 128 -6.33 8.62 -4.61
C ARG A 128 -5.48 7.48 -5.16
N GLU A 129 -5.96 6.24 -5.14
CA GLU A 129 -5.26 5.11 -5.74
C GLU A 129 -5.01 5.29 -7.25
N ILE A 130 -5.93 5.94 -7.97
CA ILE A 130 -5.73 6.29 -9.38
C ILE A 130 -4.57 7.28 -9.54
N VAL A 131 -4.52 8.29 -8.69
CA VAL A 131 -3.44 9.30 -8.71
C VAL A 131 -2.09 8.69 -8.33
N HIS A 132 -2.06 7.83 -7.32
CA HIS A 132 -0.84 7.12 -6.91
C HIS A 132 -0.31 6.23 -8.04
N TYR A 133 -1.19 5.45 -8.67
CA TYR A 133 -0.83 4.63 -9.82
C TYR A 133 -0.20 5.45 -10.95
N GLN A 134 -0.78 6.61 -11.29
CA GLN A 134 -0.23 7.49 -12.33
C GLN A 134 1.15 8.03 -11.94
N ARG A 135 1.32 8.47 -10.68
CA ARG A 135 2.60 8.98 -10.18
C ARG A 135 3.68 7.91 -10.15
N PHE A 136 3.35 6.67 -9.81
CA PHE A 136 4.29 5.55 -9.91
C PHE A 136 4.62 5.21 -11.37
N GLY A 137 3.67 5.29 -12.28
CA GLY A 137 3.92 5.14 -13.72
C GLY A 137 4.86 6.22 -14.28
N GLU A 138 4.70 7.47 -13.87
CA GLU A 138 5.64 8.56 -14.20
C GLU A 138 7.03 8.32 -13.59
N SER A 139 7.08 7.81 -12.37
CA SER A 139 8.33 7.46 -11.69
C SER A 139 9.05 6.32 -12.40
N LEU A 140 8.33 5.29 -12.84
CA LEU A 140 8.88 4.19 -13.64
C LEU A 140 9.49 4.70 -14.94
N ARG A 141 8.80 5.62 -15.62
CA ARG A 141 9.33 6.25 -16.85
C ARG A 141 10.63 7.01 -16.57
N LEU A 142 10.69 7.81 -15.50
CA LEU A 142 11.92 8.53 -15.12
C LEU A 142 13.09 7.59 -14.87
N ILE A 143 12.84 6.44 -14.23
CA ILE A 143 13.87 5.42 -13.98
C ILE A 143 14.33 4.79 -15.29
N THR A 144 13.41 4.39 -16.16
CA THR A 144 13.75 3.76 -17.44
C THR A 144 14.44 4.72 -18.39
N ASP A 145 14.01 5.99 -18.46
CA ASP A 145 14.68 7.02 -19.25
C ASP A 145 16.13 7.26 -18.76
N ASP A 146 16.36 7.27 -17.46
CA ASP A 146 17.71 7.38 -16.88
C ASP A 146 18.60 6.18 -17.26
N LEU A 147 18.06 4.96 -17.24
CA LEU A 147 18.75 3.74 -17.61
C LEU A 147 19.10 3.74 -19.11
N ASP A 148 18.15 4.06 -19.96
CA ASP A 148 18.35 4.13 -21.41
C ASP A 148 19.40 5.19 -21.78
N HIS A 149 19.34 6.35 -21.15
CA HIS A 149 20.29 7.43 -21.36
C HIS A 149 21.73 7.05 -21.00
N LYS A 150 21.90 6.29 -19.93
CA LYS A 150 23.20 5.80 -19.46
C LYS A 150 23.62 4.49 -20.10
N ASN A 151 22.74 3.86 -20.83
CA ASN A 151 22.91 2.52 -21.40
C ASN A 151 23.33 1.49 -20.33
N ILE A 152 22.77 1.60 -19.12
CA ILE A 152 23.04 0.75 -17.96
C ILE A 152 21.79 -0.07 -17.67
N TYR A 153 21.83 -1.36 -17.96
CA TYR A 153 20.79 -2.31 -17.57
C TYR A 153 21.15 -3.08 -16.29
N ALA A 154 22.41 -3.12 -15.94
CA ALA A 154 22.87 -3.70 -14.69
C ALA A 154 22.80 -2.65 -13.59
N PHE A 155 22.05 -2.95 -12.57
CA PHE A 155 21.89 -2.06 -11.42
C PHE A 155 23.07 -2.11 -10.45
N ASN A 156 24.04 -2.94 -10.65
CA ASN A 156 25.32 -2.89 -9.94
C ASN A 156 26.45 -3.51 -10.78
N PRO A 157 27.03 -2.75 -11.71
CA PRO A 157 28.14 -3.24 -12.55
C PRO A 157 29.37 -3.67 -11.74
N ASP A 158 29.58 -3.12 -10.56
CA ASP A 158 30.72 -3.51 -9.71
C ASP A 158 30.45 -4.85 -9.00
N PHE A 159 29.22 -5.16 -8.70
CA PHE A 159 28.82 -6.46 -8.17
C PHE A 159 29.07 -7.56 -9.19
N ASP A 160 28.65 -7.34 -10.45
CA ASP A 160 28.88 -8.30 -11.54
C ASP A 160 30.36 -8.58 -11.78
N LYS A 161 31.23 -7.55 -11.67
CA LYS A 161 32.67 -7.71 -11.82
C LYS A 161 33.33 -8.52 -10.71
N GLN A 162 32.75 -8.60 -9.53
CA GLN A 162 33.30 -9.36 -8.40
C GLN A 162 33.16 -10.88 -8.59
N PHE A 163 32.17 -11.31 -9.35
CA PHE A 163 31.90 -12.74 -9.59
C PHE A 163 32.49 -13.27 -10.89
N CYS A 164 33.08 -12.44 -11.73
CA CYS A 164 33.71 -12.80 -12.99
C CYS A 164 35.23 -12.92 -12.92
N LYS A 165 35.80 -13.11 -11.71
CA LYS A 165 37.24 -13.37 -11.52
C LYS A 165 37.51 -14.80 -11.11
#